data_fa6588fb48e79dc2ace7f6af057704d0
#
_entry.id   fa6588fb48e79dc2ace7f6af057704d0
#
_cell.length_a   1.000
_cell.length_b   1.000
_cell.length_c   1.000
_cell.angle_alpha   90.00
_cell.angle_beta   90.00
_cell.angle_gamma   90.00
#
_symmetry.space_group_name_H-M   'P 1'
#
loop_
_entity.id
_entity.type
_entity.pdbx_description
1 polymer ?
#
loop_
_entity_poly.entity_id
_entity_poly.type
_entity_poly.pdbx_seq_one_letter_code
_entity_poly.pdbx_strand_id
1 'polypeptide(L)'
;GSPHGHVLISYDNHGLLCKMRGQPIPTSHPQFLKTILMAQTFVDLGYHVDVIHCENQRFIPWKPYDIVVDTRLNLQRLQPYLPSTCIKILHCDTAQIVYQNAAEMGRMLAFQRRKGLTVPPNRLETPHLGVEHADYLTTCGNEFTVNTYTYADKPIFRLPMVVQQMWPWPENKDFDVSRHRFLWFGSRGMVHKGLDLVLEAFARMPECQLTIVGPVRNEPEFVNVYRKELFHTPNITYVGWLDKSSEEFRIVLEQSLAHVFPSCSEAGAAAVVETMAAGVIPVVTY
;
A
#
# COMPACT_ATOMS: atom_id res chain seq x y z
N GLY A 1 21.06 -14.41 27.67
CA GLY A 1 21.65 -13.10 27.97
C GLY A 1 20.57 -12.13 28.41
N SER A 2 20.96 -11.05 29.10
CA SER A 2 20.03 -9.96 29.37
C SER A 2 19.62 -9.30 28.03
N PRO A 3 18.37 -8.85 27.88
CA PRO A 3 17.94 -8.18 26.65
C PRO A 3 18.74 -6.90 26.42
N HIS A 4 18.95 -6.52 25.15
CA HIS A 4 19.68 -5.31 24.78
C HIS A 4 18.89 -4.03 25.07
N GLY A 5 17.58 -4.12 25.32
CA GLY A 5 16.71 -2.99 25.60
C GLY A 5 15.26 -3.25 25.17
N HIS A 6 14.50 -2.15 25.03
CA HIS A 6 13.07 -2.18 24.70
C HIS A 6 12.80 -1.43 23.38
N VAL A 7 12.02 -2.03 22.52
CA VAL A 7 11.54 -1.43 21.27
C VAL A 7 10.02 -1.29 21.32
N LEU A 8 9.52 -0.13 20.90
CA LEU A 8 8.11 0.09 20.64
C LEU A 8 7.87 0.19 19.13
N ILE A 9 6.99 -0.63 18.59
CA ILE A 9 6.53 -0.53 17.20
C ILE A 9 5.08 -0.04 17.19
N SER A 10 4.85 1.07 16.52
CA SER A 10 3.53 1.65 16.27
C SER A 10 3.16 1.45 14.80
N TYR A 11 2.47 0.34 14.51
CA TYR A 11 2.05 -0.03 13.17
C TYR A 11 0.74 -0.82 13.22
N ASP A 12 0.24 -1.29 12.06
CA ASP A 12 -0.93 -2.17 12.03
C ASP A 12 -0.58 -3.51 12.68
N ASN A 13 -1.17 -3.79 13.84
CA ASN A 13 -0.86 -4.98 14.63
C ASN A 13 -1.84 -6.14 14.44
N HIS A 14 -2.81 -6.02 13.52
CA HIS A 14 -3.83 -7.05 13.34
C HIS A 14 -3.25 -8.41 12.98
N GLY A 15 -2.32 -8.47 12.03
CA GLY A 15 -1.65 -9.72 11.67
C GLY A 15 -0.87 -10.37 12.82
N LEU A 16 -0.20 -9.56 13.64
CA LEU A 16 0.50 -10.04 14.83
C LEU A 16 -0.49 -10.64 15.85
N LEU A 17 -1.63 -9.98 16.09
CA LEU A 17 -2.66 -10.48 16.99
C LEU A 17 -3.29 -11.79 16.48
N CYS A 18 -3.50 -11.93 15.18
CA CYS A 18 -3.93 -13.20 14.57
C CYS A 18 -2.89 -14.31 14.83
N LYS A 19 -1.61 -14.05 14.57
CA LYS A 19 -0.52 -15.01 14.83
C LYS A 19 -0.46 -15.43 16.29
N MET A 20 -0.56 -14.49 17.24
CA MET A 20 -0.53 -14.78 18.67
C MET A 20 -1.73 -15.63 19.12
N ARG A 21 -2.86 -15.55 18.44
CA ARG A 21 -4.07 -16.36 18.70
C ARG A 21 -4.09 -17.69 17.94
N GLY A 22 -3.02 -18.03 17.21
CA GLY A 22 -2.98 -19.23 16.37
C GLY A 22 -3.91 -19.17 15.15
N GLN A 23 -4.32 -17.96 14.75
CA GLN A 23 -5.18 -17.73 13.59
C GLN A 23 -4.34 -17.47 12.33
N PRO A 24 -4.86 -17.77 11.14
CA PRO A 24 -4.19 -17.42 9.89
C PRO A 24 -3.98 -15.90 9.79
N ILE A 25 -2.80 -15.49 9.26
CA ILE A 25 -2.53 -14.09 8.98
C ILE A 25 -3.32 -13.71 7.72
N PRO A 26 -4.18 -12.67 7.78
CA PRO A 26 -4.94 -12.28 6.60
C PRO A 26 -4.01 -11.82 5.47
N THR A 27 -4.31 -12.23 4.24
CA THR A 27 -3.53 -11.88 3.03
C THR A 27 -3.95 -10.56 2.41
N SER A 28 -5.04 -9.96 2.88
CA SER A 28 -5.65 -8.77 2.29
C SER A 28 -4.74 -7.53 2.27
N HIS A 29 -3.78 -7.42 3.21
CA HIS A 29 -2.86 -6.27 3.24
C HIS A 29 -1.44 -6.66 3.67
N PRO A 30 -0.38 -6.19 2.99
CA PRO A 30 1.00 -6.54 3.30
C PRO A 30 1.48 -6.04 4.67
N GLN A 31 0.85 -5.02 5.23
CA GLN A 31 1.19 -4.48 6.56
C GLN A 31 1.08 -5.54 7.66
N PHE A 32 0.17 -6.50 7.55
CA PHE A 32 -0.01 -7.55 8.55
C PHE A 32 1.24 -8.44 8.72
N LEU A 33 1.85 -8.83 7.61
CA LEU A 33 3.11 -9.57 7.65
C LEU A 33 4.30 -8.66 7.99
N LYS A 34 4.30 -7.43 7.49
CA LYS A 34 5.38 -6.46 7.71
C LYS A 34 5.59 -6.18 9.20
N THR A 35 4.51 -5.96 9.97
CA THR A 35 4.59 -5.77 11.43
C THR A 35 5.20 -6.97 12.13
N ILE A 36 4.85 -8.18 11.71
CA ILE A 36 5.40 -9.42 12.29
C ILE A 36 6.90 -9.50 12.01
N LEU A 37 7.32 -9.22 10.77
CA LEU A 37 8.73 -9.27 10.39
C LEU A 37 9.56 -8.19 11.11
N MET A 38 9.03 -6.98 11.23
CA MET A 38 9.69 -5.91 12.01
C MET A 38 9.88 -6.34 13.47
N ALA A 39 8.82 -6.85 14.11
CA ALA A 39 8.90 -7.31 15.51
C ALA A 39 9.91 -8.46 15.65
N GLN A 40 9.87 -9.44 14.75
CA GLN A 40 10.80 -10.58 14.77
C GLN A 40 12.25 -10.13 14.60
N THR A 41 12.53 -9.18 13.70
CA THR A 41 13.88 -8.63 13.49
C THR A 41 14.45 -8.06 14.80
N PHE A 42 13.68 -7.28 15.54
CA PHE A 42 14.15 -6.73 16.81
C PHE A 42 14.28 -7.81 17.90
N VAL A 43 13.41 -8.81 17.93
CA VAL A 43 13.55 -9.96 18.83
C VAL A 43 14.82 -10.74 18.52
N ASP A 44 15.13 -11.00 17.24
CA ASP A 44 16.34 -11.70 16.81
C ASP A 44 17.62 -10.90 17.14
N LEU A 45 17.51 -9.56 17.18
CA LEU A 45 18.57 -8.68 17.65
C LEU A 45 18.67 -8.61 19.18
N GLY A 46 17.85 -9.35 19.93
CA GLY A 46 17.91 -9.43 21.39
C GLY A 46 17.12 -8.34 22.13
N TYR A 47 16.18 -7.65 21.50
CA TYR A 47 15.34 -6.65 22.16
C TYR A 47 14.02 -7.25 22.64
N HIS A 48 13.46 -6.66 23.70
CA HIS A 48 12.06 -6.82 24.02
C HIS A 48 11.21 -5.90 23.16
N VAL A 49 10.16 -6.42 22.53
CA VAL A 49 9.34 -5.67 21.59
C VAL A 49 7.91 -5.55 22.08
N ASP A 50 7.43 -4.31 22.19
CA ASP A 50 6.02 -3.99 22.35
C ASP A 50 5.46 -3.47 21.02
N VAL A 51 4.22 -3.86 20.70
CA VAL A 51 3.56 -3.42 19.46
C VAL A 51 2.20 -2.82 19.80
N ILE A 52 1.99 -1.59 19.35
CA ILE A 52 0.70 -0.91 19.44
C ILE A 52 0.16 -0.65 18.02
N HIS A 53 -1.16 -0.53 17.89
CA HIS A 53 -1.75 -0.08 16.65
C HIS A 53 -1.40 1.39 16.37
N CYS A 54 -1.06 1.75 15.14
CA CYS A 54 -0.64 3.12 14.77
C CYS A 54 -1.72 4.19 15.05
N GLU A 55 -3.00 3.79 15.11
CA GLU A 55 -4.11 4.67 15.49
C GLU A 55 -4.36 4.72 17.01
N ASN A 56 -3.59 3.98 17.82
CA ASN A 56 -3.74 4.03 19.27
C ASN A 56 -3.10 5.31 19.84
N GLN A 57 -3.88 6.38 19.87
CA GLN A 57 -3.47 7.67 20.43
C GLN A 57 -3.60 7.78 21.96
N ARG A 58 -4.06 6.72 22.63
CA ARG A 58 -4.23 6.69 24.10
C ARG A 58 -3.05 6.07 24.82
N PHE A 59 -2.21 5.32 24.13
CA PHE A 59 -1.04 4.70 24.72
C PHE A 59 -0.06 5.77 25.24
N ILE A 60 0.41 5.61 26.46
CA ILE A 60 1.51 6.39 27.07
C ILE A 60 2.59 5.40 27.50
N PRO A 61 3.87 5.65 27.19
CA PRO A 61 4.97 4.81 27.65
C PRO A 61 5.00 4.68 29.18
N TRP A 62 4.99 3.45 29.67
CA TRP A 62 5.09 3.15 31.11
C TRP A 62 6.49 2.66 31.51
N LYS A 63 7.38 2.52 30.53
CA LYS A 63 8.80 2.16 30.67
C LYS A 63 9.63 2.93 29.63
N PRO A 64 10.95 3.07 29.82
CA PRO A 64 11.80 3.64 28.79
C PRO A 64 11.88 2.71 27.58
N TYR A 65 11.90 3.31 26.37
CA TYR A 65 12.17 2.62 25.13
C TYR A 65 13.49 3.13 24.56
N ASP A 66 14.32 2.20 24.09
CA ASP A 66 15.59 2.50 23.42
C ASP A 66 15.38 2.83 21.95
N ILE A 67 14.36 2.21 21.34
CA ILE A 67 13.99 2.43 19.94
C ILE A 67 12.46 2.55 19.84
N VAL A 68 12.00 3.51 19.05
CA VAL A 68 10.59 3.64 18.64
C VAL A 68 10.51 3.67 17.14
N VAL A 69 9.71 2.76 16.56
CA VAL A 69 9.35 2.75 15.13
C VAL A 69 7.88 3.13 15.01
N ASP A 70 7.59 4.17 14.24
CA ASP A 70 6.21 4.62 13.97
C ASP A 70 5.98 4.81 12.47
N THR A 71 4.72 4.82 12.07
CA THR A 71 4.31 5.03 10.67
C THR A 71 3.42 6.24 10.48
N ARG A 72 2.92 6.85 11.56
CA ARG A 72 1.92 7.92 11.50
C ARG A 72 2.13 8.97 12.59
N LEU A 73 1.18 9.05 13.52
CA LEU A 73 1.01 10.14 14.48
C LEU A 73 1.73 9.91 15.82
N ASN A 74 2.06 8.67 16.15
CA ASN A 74 2.51 8.33 17.49
C ASN A 74 3.92 8.83 17.79
N LEU A 75 4.83 8.90 16.83
CA LEU A 75 6.18 9.39 17.07
C LEU A 75 6.16 10.84 17.58
N GLN A 76 5.43 11.72 16.88
CA GLN A 76 5.23 13.11 17.30
C GLN A 76 4.60 13.20 18.69
N ARG A 77 3.57 12.40 18.95
CA ARG A 77 2.82 12.41 20.20
C ARG A 77 3.62 11.87 21.38
N LEU A 78 4.43 10.83 21.14
CA LEU A 78 5.19 10.15 22.20
C LEU A 78 6.51 10.83 22.54
N GLN A 79 7.03 11.68 21.67
CA GLN A 79 8.32 12.34 21.81
C GLN A 79 8.57 12.93 23.22
N PRO A 80 7.60 13.61 23.89
CA PRO A 80 7.83 14.16 25.23
C PRO A 80 8.01 13.11 26.35
N TYR A 81 7.63 11.86 26.10
CA TYR A 81 7.72 10.75 27.05
C TYR A 81 8.92 9.83 26.79
N LEU A 82 9.67 10.06 25.74
CA LEU A 82 10.80 9.22 25.37
C LEU A 82 12.10 9.78 25.92
N PRO A 83 13.04 8.91 26.39
CA PRO A 83 14.39 9.35 26.74
C PRO A 83 15.07 10.10 25.58
N SER A 84 15.94 11.05 25.89
CA SER A 84 16.74 11.74 24.87
C SER A 84 17.65 10.80 24.06
N THR A 85 17.99 9.65 24.64
CA THR A 85 18.81 8.60 24.02
C THR A 85 17.99 7.66 23.14
N CYS A 86 16.64 7.76 23.14
CA CYS A 86 15.78 6.91 22.34
C CYS A 86 15.96 7.19 20.85
N ILE A 87 16.25 6.16 20.08
CA ILE A 87 16.32 6.22 18.62
C ILE A 87 14.91 6.20 18.05
N LYS A 88 14.55 7.21 17.28
CA LYS A 88 13.23 7.39 16.68
C LYS A 88 13.28 7.15 15.18
N ILE A 89 12.54 6.15 14.71
CA ILE A 89 12.48 5.74 13.30
C ILE A 89 11.07 5.97 12.78
N LEU A 90 10.93 6.73 11.71
CA LEU A 90 9.67 6.78 10.95
C LEU A 90 9.74 5.83 9.77
N HIS A 91 8.84 4.85 9.72
CA HIS A 91 8.65 3.99 8.57
C HIS A 91 7.66 4.62 7.60
N CYS A 92 8.16 5.14 6.49
CA CYS A 92 7.40 5.84 5.46
C CYS A 92 6.79 4.83 4.48
N ASP A 93 5.53 4.50 4.67
CA ASP A 93 4.77 3.54 3.82
C ASP A 93 3.94 4.23 2.72
N THR A 94 4.08 5.54 2.56
CA THR A 94 3.59 6.37 1.45
C THR A 94 4.72 7.29 0.96
N ALA A 95 4.51 8.04 -0.11
CA ALA A 95 5.30 9.25 -0.37
C ALA A 95 5.09 10.25 0.77
N GLN A 96 5.95 11.27 0.87
CA GLN A 96 5.83 12.30 1.91
C GLN A 96 4.42 12.92 1.87
N ILE A 97 3.85 13.14 3.05
CA ILE A 97 2.42 13.39 3.23
C ILE A 97 1.89 14.61 2.46
N VAL A 98 2.68 15.69 2.36
CA VAL A 98 2.31 16.87 1.57
C VAL A 98 2.26 16.52 0.10
N TYR A 99 3.27 15.77 -0.38
CA TYR A 99 3.29 15.28 -1.75
C TYR A 99 2.12 14.33 -2.03
N GLN A 100 1.91 13.33 -1.17
CA GLN A 100 0.82 12.36 -1.27
C GLN A 100 -0.54 13.06 -1.42
N ASN A 101 -0.83 14.01 -0.53
CA ASN A 101 -2.10 14.73 -0.52
C ASN A 101 -2.24 15.67 -1.73
N ALA A 102 -1.16 16.34 -2.13
CA ALA A 102 -1.15 17.20 -3.32
C ALA A 102 -1.38 16.37 -4.60
N ALA A 103 -0.75 15.21 -4.74
CA ALA A 103 -0.93 14.31 -5.86
C ALA A 103 -2.39 13.81 -5.97
N GLU A 104 -2.99 13.40 -4.84
CA GLU A 104 -4.39 12.99 -4.82
C GLU A 104 -5.31 14.15 -5.20
N MET A 105 -5.15 15.32 -4.58
CA MET A 105 -5.98 16.48 -4.90
C MET A 105 -5.80 16.95 -6.34
N GLY A 106 -4.59 16.89 -6.88
CA GLY A 106 -4.33 17.15 -8.30
C GLY A 106 -5.08 16.17 -9.21
N ARG A 107 -5.07 14.88 -8.88
CA ARG A 107 -5.81 13.83 -9.60
C ARG A 107 -7.33 14.07 -9.50
N MET A 108 -7.84 14.45 -8.34
CA MET A 108 -9.26 14.80 -8.13
C MET A 108 -9.69 16.02 -8.95
N LEU A 109 -8.85 17.06 -9.04
CA LEU A 109 -9.10 18.21 -9.89
C LEU A 109 -9.12 17.83 -11.38
N ALA A 110 -8.20 16.97 -11.81
CA ALA A 110 -8.20 16.47 -13.18
C ALA A 110 -9.46 15.64 -13.50
N PHE A 111 -9.90 14.80 -12.56
CA PHE A 111 -11.16 14.06 -12.64
C PHE A 111 -12.35 15.01 -12.77
N GLN A 112 -12.45 16.01 -11.88
CA GLN A 112 -13.52 17.01 -11.89
C GLN A 112 -13.61 17.73 -13.23
N ARG A 113 -12.48 18.14 -13.82
CA ARG A 113 -12.45 18.80 -15.13
C ARG A 113 -12.94 17.89 -16.26
N ARG A 114 -12.64 16.59 -16.20
CA ARG A 114 -13.08 15.63 -17.24
C ARG A 114 -14.55 15.25 -17.11
N LYS A 115 -15.06 15.14 -15.86
CA LYS A 115 -16.42 14.63 -15.59
C LYS A 115 -17.46 15.71 -15.28
N GLY A 116 -17.04 16.93 -14.96
CA GLY A 116 -17.93 18.00 -14.52
C GLY A 116 -18.58 17.77 -13.14
N LEU A 117 -18.03 16.84 -12.35
CA LEU A 117 -18.49 16.49 -11.01
C LEU A 117 -17.34 16.03 -10.14
N THR A 118 -17.58 15.88 -8.84
CA THR A 118 -16.59 15.44 -7.85
C THR A 118 -17.03 14.14 -7.19
N VAL A 119 -16.06 13.29 -6.82
CA VAL A 119 -16.23 12.17 -5.90
C VAL A 119 -15.33 12.38 -4.67
N PRO A 120 -15.60 11.75 -3.51
CA PRO A 120 -14.78 11.91 -2.33
C PRO A 120 -13.32 11.44 -2.57
N PRO A 121 -12.31 12.19 -2.08
CA PRO A 121 -10.94 11.67 -2.01
C PRO A 121 -10.85 10.57 -0.96
N ASN A 122 -10.22 9.44 -1.28
CA ASN A 122 -10.20 8.27 -0.40
C ASN A 122 -8.79 7.89 0.09
N ARG A 123 -7.75 8.64 -0.30
CA ARG A 123 -6.36 8.35 0.03
C ARG A 123 -5.61 9.53 0.64
N LEU A 124 -6.33 10.54 1.10
CA LEU A 124 -5.72 11.62 1.87
C LEU A 124 -5.18 11.07 3.19
N GLU A 125 -3.95 11.41 3.50
CA GLU A 125 -3.30 11.10 4.76
C GLU A 125 -3.46 12.26 5.76
N THR A 126 -3.69 11.92 7.03
CA THR A 126 -3.76 12.92 8.10
C THR A 126 -2.40 13.59 8.28
N PRO A 127 -2.30 14.92 8.21
CA PRO A 127 -1.04 15.63 8.43
C PRO A 127 -0.42 15.34 9.80
N HIS A 128 0.89 15.07 9.81
CA HIS A 128 1.67 14.84 11.03
C HIS A 128 3.11 15.30 10.84
N LEU A 129 3.82 15.51 11.95
CA LEU A 129 5.22 15.91 11.99
C LEU A 129 6.16 14.75 12.35
N GLY A 130 5.79 13.50 11.96
CA GLY A 130 6.59 12.32 12.27
C GLY A 130 8.02 12.39 11.70
N VAL A 131 8.19 12.98 10.51
CA VAL A 131 9.50 13.17 9.87
C VAL A 131 10.39 14.07 10.72
N GLU A 132 9.84 15.18 11.22
CA GLU A 132 10.58 16.18 12.01
C GLU A 132 11.08 15.61 13.33
N HIS A 133 10.32 14.68 13.93
CA HIS A 133 10.66 14.03 15.20
C HIS A 133 11.49 12.75 15.06
N ALA A 134 11.66 12.21 13.86
CA ALA A 134 12.47 11.03 13.62
C ALA A 134 13.98 11.34 13.59
N ASP A 135 14.81 10.39 13.98
CA ASP A 135 16.26 10.43 13.78
C ASP A 135 16.62 9.75 12.44
N TYR A 136 15.86 8.73 12.05
CA TYR A 136 16.04 7.95 10.84
C TYR A 136 14.71 7.71 10.13
N LEU A 137 14.76 7.58 8.82
CA LEU A 137 13.61 7.21 7.99
C LEU A 137 13.85 5.84 7.34
N THR A 138 12.80 5.06 7.19
CA THR A 138 12.81 3.83 6.37
C THR A 138 11.65 3.85 5.39
N THR A 139 11.82 3.31 4.19
CA THR A 139 10.74 3.21 3.20
C THR A 139 10.88 1.95 2.34
N CYS A 140 9.75 1.42 1.87
CA CYS A 140 9.71 0.39 0.82
C CYS A 140 9.59 1.00 -0.58
N GLY A 141 9.64 2.32 -0.70
CA GLY A 141 9.53 3.05 -1.95
C GLY A 141 10.81 3.02 -2.81
N ASN A 142 10.68 3.46 -4.04
CA ASN A 142 11.77 3.68 -4.95
C ASN A 142 12.49 5.02 -4.68
N GLU A 143 13.41 5.40 -5.56
CA GLU A 143 14.14 6.66 -5.46
C GLU A 143 13.23 7.89 -5.51
N PHE A 144 12.16 7.84 -6.31
CA PHE A 144 11.18 8.90 -6.35
C PHE A 144 10.53 9.13 -4.97
N THR A 145 10.12 8.05 -4.28
CA THR A 145 9.58 8.14 -2.92
C THR A 145 10.61 8.73 -1.95
N VAL A 146 11.86 8.27 -2.01
CA VAL A 146 12.96 8.82 -1.20
C VAL A 146 13.10 10.33 -1.43
N ASN A 147 13.06 10.76 -2.68
CA ASN A 147 13.21 12.19 -3.04
C ASN A 147 12.12 13.07 -2.44
N THR A 148 10.93 12.55 -2.15
CA THR A 148 9.89 13.34 -1.47
C THR A 148 10.23 13.65 -0.01
N TYR A 149 11.21 12.97 0.60
CA TYR A 149 11.65 13.14 1.99
C TYR A 149 12.97 13.87 2.14
N THR A 150 13.68 14.19 1.04
CA THR A 150 15.03 14.80 1.10
C THR A 150 15.07 16.18 1.75
N TYR A 151 13.95 16.87 1.82
CA TYR A 151 13.85 18.17 2.51
C TYR A 151 14.24 18.12 4.00
N ALA A 152 14.10 16.93 4.62
CA ALA A 152 14.33 16.75 6.06
C ALA A 152 15.81 16.55 6.43
N ASP A 153 16.68 16.33 5.43
CA ASP A 153 18.13 16.09 5.62
C ASP A 153 18.41 14.99 6.66
N LYS A 154 17.66 13.87 6.57
CA LYS A 154 17.78 12.73 7.49
C LYS A 154 18.19 11.47 6.73
N PRO A 155 18.96 10.56 7.38
CA PRO A 155 19.27 9.26 6.77
C PRO A 155 18.00 8.47 6.44
N ILE A 156 17.88 8.03 5.18
CA ILE A 156 16.75 7.25 4.68
C ILE A 156 17.26 5.87 4.21
N PHE A 157 16.69 4.81 4.77
CA PHE A 157 17.04 3.44 4.42
C PHE A 157 15.90 2.79 3.62
N ARG A 158 16.23 2.27 2.45
CA ARG A 158 15.29 1.50 1.64
C ARG A 158 15.22 0.07 2.13
N LEU A 159 14.00 -0.41 2.38
CA LEU A 159 13.71 -1.78 2.75
C LEU A 159 13.04 -2.51 1.58
N PRO A 160 13.24 -3.82 1.44
CA PRO A 160 12.49 -4.61 0.46
C PRO A 160 10.98 -4.50 0.69
N MET A 161 10.21 -4.49 -0.41
CA MET A 161 8.76 -4.60 -0.31
C MET A 161 8.38 -6.00 0.17
N VAL A 162 7.58 -6.05 1.22
CA VAL A 162 7.00 -7.30 1.71
C VAL A 162 5.70 -7.57 0.96
N VAL A 163 5.61 -8.75 0.37
CA VAL A 163 4.38 -9.30 -0.22
C VAL A 163 4.03 -10.61 0.47
N GLN A 164 2.75 -10.84 0.74
CA GLN A 164 2.30 -12.01 1.54
C GLN A 164 2.07 -13.24 0.69
N GLN A 165 1.52 -13.06 -0.49
CA GLN A 165 1.24 -14.13 -1.42
C GLN A 165 2.03 -13.88 -2.69
N MET A 166 2.88 -14.83 -3.02
CA MET A 166 3.56 -14.86 -4.31
C MET A 166 3.11 -16.11 -5.07
N TRP A 167 2.53 -15.90 -6.22
CA TRP A 167 2.31 -16.98 -7.18
C TRP A 167 3.62 -17.21 -7.94
N PRO A 168 4.00 -18.47 -8.20
CA PRO A 168 5.20 -18.75 -8.96
C PRO A 168 5.08 -18.16 -10.37
N TRP A 169 6.22 -17.87 -10.96
CA TRP A 169 6.28 -17.49 -12.38
C TRP A 169 5.63 -18.59 -13.21
N PRO A 170 4.65 -18.27 -14.07
CA PRO A 170 3.99 -19.27 -14.90
C PRO A 170 4.92 -19.70 -16.04
N GLU A 171 5.57 -20.87 -15.90
CA GLU A 171 6.51 -21.39 -16.90
C GLU A 171 5.93 -21.54 -18.31
N ASN A 172 4.61 -21.80 -18.38
CA ASN A 172 3.90 -22.05 -19.64
C ASN A 172 2.89 -20.95 -19.98
N LYS A 173 3.12 -19.71 -19.56
CA LYS A 173 2.22 -18.61 -19.88
C LYS A 173 2.22 -18.34 -21.40
N ASP A 174 1.04 -18.49 -22.01
CA ASP A 174 0.83 -18.19 -23.41
C ASP A 174 0.64 -16.67 -23.59
N PHE A 175 1.72 -16.00 -24.00
CA PHE A 175 1.72 -14.56 -24.21
C PHE A 175 0.92 -14.16 -25.48
N ASP A 176 0.73 -15.04 -26.46
CA ASP A 176 -0.10 -14.77 -27.65
C ASP A 176 -1.58 -14.77 -27.29
N VAL A 177 -2.02 -15.69 -26.45
CA VAL A 177 -3.40 -15.74 -25.93
C VAL A 177 -3.66 -14.56 -24.99
N SER A 178 -2.70 -14.15 -24.18
CA SER A 178 -2.85 -13.07 -23.21
C SER A 178 -2.59 -11.67 -23.76
N ARG A 179 -2.08 -11.51 -25.01
CA ARG A 179 -1.62 -10.25 -25.60
C ARG A 179 -2.63 -9.09 -25.59
N HIS A 180 -3.93 -9.39 -25.51
CA HIS A 180 -5.01 -8.40 -25.47
C HIS A 180 -5.76 -8.41 -24.13
N ARG A 181 -5.22 -9.06 -23.08
CA ARG A 181 -5.84 -9.18 -21.78
C ARG A 181 -5.06 -8.41 -20.72
N PHE A 182 -5.72 -7.47 -20.09
CA PHE A 182 -5.13 -6.54 -19.13
C PHE A 182 -5.83 -6.66 -17.80
N LEU A 183 -5.10 -6.38 -16.74
CA LEU A 183 -5.57 -6.37 -15.35
C LEU A 183 -5.49 -4.95 -14.79
N TRP A 184 -6.51 -4.53 -14.07
CA TRP A 184 -6.37 -3.54 -13.02
C TRP A 184 -6.62 -4.24 -11.68
N PHE A 185 -5.68 -4.14 -10.77
CA PHE A 185 -5.76 -4.75 -9.44
C PHE A 185 -5.38 -3.73 -8.38
N GLY A 186 -6.30 -3.42 -7.45
CA GLY A 186 -6.05 -2.42 -6.43
C GLY A 186 -7.02 -2.49 -5.26
N SER A 187 -6.65 -1.79 -4.19
CA SER A 187 -7.49 -1.55 -3.02
C SER A 187 -8.31 -0.27 -3.18
N ARG A 188 -8.77 0.34 -2.08
CA ARG A 188 -9.52 1.62 -2.05
C ARG A 188 -8.78 2.77 -2.75
N GLY A 189 -9.51 3.79 -3.16
CA GLY A 189 -9.01 4.98 -3.85
C GLY A 189 -9.02 4.80 -5.36
N MET A 190 -10.20 4.59 -5.95
CA MET A 190 -10.33 4.27 -7.38
C MET A 190 -9.74 5.36 -8.28
N VAL A 191 -10.01 6.64 -7.98
CA VAL A 191 -9.43 7.78 -8.71
C VAL A 191 -7.93 7.93 -8.41
N HIS A 192 -7.52 7.79 -7.15
CA HIS A 192 -6.11 7.83 -6.75
C HIS A 192 -5.29 6.77 -7.51
N LYS A 193 -5.82 5.55 -7.60
CA LYS A 193 -5.17 4.41 -8.27
C LYS A 193 -5.41 4.36 -9.79
N GLY A 194 -6.04 5.40 -10.33
CA GLY A 194 -6.20 5.63 -11.75
C GLY A 194 -7.19 4.71 -12.45
N LEU A 195 -8.10 4.03 -11.74
CA LEU A 195 -9.12 3.20 -12.39
C LEU A 195 -10.01 4.02 -13.31
N ASP A 196 -10.28 5.28 -13.00
CA ASP A 196 -11.00 6.22 -13.86
C ASP A 196 -10.35 6.35 -15.25
N LEU A 197 -9.02 6.53 -15.29
CA LEU A 197 -8.27 6.65 -16.53
C LEU A 197 -8.25 5.32 -17.32
N VAL A 198 -8.12 4.21 -16.60
CA VAL A 198 -8.12 2.87 -17.21
C VAL A 198 -9.48 2.58 -17.83
N LEU A 199 -10.58 2.83 -17.14
CA LEU A 199 -11.92 2.65 -17.67
C LEU A 199 -12.18 3.50 -18.92
N GLU A 200 -11.79 4.78 -18.88
CA GLU A 200 -11.93 5.70 -20.01
C GLU A 200 -11.09 5.28 -21.23
N ALA A 201 -9.90 4.71 -21.00
CA ALA A 201 -9.05 4.22 -22.08
C ALA A 201 -9.63 2.93 -22.69
N PHE A 202 -9.93 1.93 -21.88
CA PHE A 202 -10.40 0.63 -22.38
C PHE A 202 -11.79 0.68 -23.01
N ALA A 203 -12.64 1.62 -22.60
CA ALA A 203 -13.90 1.85 -23.30
C ALA A 203 -13.73 2.30 -24.78
N ARG A 204 -12.53 2.76 -25.16
CA ARG A 204 -12.17 3.17 -26.53
C ARG A 204 -11.30 2.13 -27.26
N MET A 205 -10.95 1.04 -26.61
CA MET A 205 -10.11 -0.03 -27.15
C MET A 205 -10.86 -1.38 -27.05
N PRO A 206 -11.90 -1.59 -27.88
CA PRO A 206 -12.74 -2.78 -27.79
C PRO A 206 -11.99 -4.09 -28.06
N GLU A 207 -10.85 -4.04 -28.71
CA GLU A 207 -9.95 -5.17 -28.99
C GLU A 207 -9.16 -5.62 -27.75
N CYS A 208 -9.07 -4.77 -26.73
CA CYS A 208 -8.37 -5.06 -25.46
C CYS A 208 -9.36 -5.42 -24.37
N GLN A 209 -9.16 -6.55 -23.70
CA GLN A 209 -9.98 -7.01 -22.59
C GLN A 209 -9.40 -6.52 -21.27
N LEU A 210 -10.22 -5.92 -20.42
CA LEU A 210 -9.83 -5.46 -19.09
C LEU A 210 -10.55 -6.28 -18.02
N THR A 211 -9.79 -6.88 -17.11
CA THR A 211 -10.31 -7.47 -15.86
C THR A 211 -10.00 -6.54 -14.70
N ILE A 212 -11.02 -6.23 -13.90
CA ILE A 212 -10.90 -5.34 -12.73
C ILE A 212 -11.09 -6.16 -11.47
N VAL A 213 -10.05 -6.20 -10.62
CA VAL A 213 -10.05 -6.85 -9.30
C VAL A 213 -9.87 -5.79 -8.21
N GLY A 214 -10.85 -5.68 -7.32
CA GLY A 214 -10.78 -4.73 -6.20
C GLY A 214 -12.15 -4.37 -5.63
N PRO A 215 -12.19 -3.64 -4.50
CA PRO A 215 -13.42 -3.33 -3.79
C PRO A 215 -14.13 -2.09 -4.36
N VAL A 216 -14.31 -2.00 -5.69
CA VAL A 216 -14.87 -0.81 -6.37
C VAL A 216 -16.23 -0.42 -5.83
N ARG A 217 -17.05 -1.40 -5.42
CA ARG A 217 -18.40 -1.15 -4.85
C ARG A 217 -18.38 -0.42 -3.51
N ASN A 218 -17.22 -0.35 -2.84
CA ASN A 218 -17.07 0.41 -1.60
C ASN A 218 -16.98 1.94 -1.86
N GLU A 219 -16.92 2.36 -3.13
CA GLU A 219 -16.92 3.78 -3.54
C GLU A 219 -18.15 4.03 -4.46
N PRO A 220 -19.36 4.16 -3.88
CA PRO A 220 -20.62 4.21 -4.63
C PRO A 220 -20.70 5.42 -5.58
N GLU A 221 -20.10 6.55 -5.23
CA GLU A 221 -20.05 7.73 -6.09
C GLU A 221 -19.25 7.44 -7.35
N PHE A 222 -18.10 6.77 -7.21
CA PHE A 222 -17.29 6.31 -8.34
C PHE A 222 -18.06 5.32 -9.22
N VAL A 223 -18.72 4.33 -8.59
CA VAL A 223 -19.56 3.35 -9.30
C VAL A 223 -20.66 4.03 -10.09
N ASN A 224 -21.31 5.06 -9.53
CA ASN A 224 -22.37 5.79 -10.23
C ASN A 224 -21.85 6.50 -11.49
N VAL A 225 -20.66 7.11 -11.42
CA VAL A 225 -20.05 7.81 -12.57
C VAL A 225 -19.65 6.83 -13.68
N TYR A 226 -19.10 5.66 -13.30
CA TYR A 226 -18.57 4.67 -14.24
C TYR A 226 -19.46 3.43 -14.39
N ARG A 227 -20.77 3.54 -14.12
CA ARG A 227 -21.73 2.42 -14.17
C ARG A 227 -21.73 1.74 -15.55
N LYS A 228 -21.67 2.54 -16.62
CA LYS A 228 -21.66 2.02 -18.00
C LYS A 228 -20.40 1.20 -18.25
N GLU A 229 -19.23 1.76 -17.94
CA GLU A 229 -17.94 1.12 -18.16
C GLU A 229 -17.80 -0.15 -17.33
N LEU A 230 -18.20 -0.12 -16.06
CA LEU A 230 -18.06 -1.25 -15.12
C LEU A 230 -19.00 -2.41 -15.43
N PHE A 231 -20.22 -2.15 -15.96
CA PHE A 231 -21.25 -3.19 -16.01
C PHE A 231 -21.87 -3.40 -17.39
N HIS A 232 -21.58 -2.52 -18.37
CA HIS A 232 -22.25 -2.56 -19.68
C HIS A 232 -21.27 -2.42 -20.85
N THR A 233 -19.97 -2.37 -20.63
CA THR A 233 -18.96 -2.30 -21.68
C THR A 233 -18.41 -3.71 -21.95
N PRO A 234 -18.59 -4.27 -23.17
CA PRO A 234 -18.37 -5.69 -23.41
C PRO A 234 -16.96 -6.21 -23.18
N ASN A 235 -15.94 -5.36 -23.31
CA ASN A 235 -14.53 -5.69 -23.13
C ASN A 235 -14.01 -5.36 -21.73
N ILE A 236 -14.88 -4.95 -20.79
CA ILE A 236 -14.52 -4.65 -19.40
C ILE A 236 -15.28 -5.59 -18.46
N THR A 237 -14.55 -6.33 -17.63
CA THR A 237 -15.11 -7.27 -16.67
C THR A 237 -14.72 -6.87 -15.25
N TYR A 238 -15.70 -6.50 -14.44
CA TYR A 238 -15.51 -6.27 -13.01
C TYR A 238 -15.85 -7.54 -12.23
N VAL A 239 -14.84 -8.18 -11.66
CA VAL A 239 -14.99 -9.43 -10.89
C VAL A 239 -15.20 -9.21 -9.39
N GLY A 240 -14.94 -8.01 -8.89
CA GLY A 240 -15.05 -7.71 -7.46
C GLY A 240 -13.75 -7.93 -6.71
N TRP A 241 -13.86 -8.06 -5.38
CA TRP A 241 -12.74 -8.44 -4.53
C TRP A 241 -12.47 -9.93 -4.63
N LEU A 242 -11.23 -10.30 -4.88
CA LEU A 242 -10.76 -11.69 -4.82
C LEU A 242 -9.73 -11.84 -3.71
N ASP A 243 -9.76 -12.98 -3.00
CA ASP A 243 -8.67 -13.34 -2.11
C ASP A 243 -7.42 -13.62 -2.95
N LYS A 244 -6.31 -13.00 -2.58
CA LYS A 244 -5.04 -13.14 -3.31
C LYS A 244 -4.48 -14.56 -3.29
N SER A 245 -4.91 -15.40 -2.33
CA SER A 245 -4.56 -16.82 -2.25
C SER A 245 -5.53 -17.74 -3.01
N SER A 246 -6.58 -17.19 -3.62
CA SER A 246 -7.59 -17.98 -4.31
C SER A 246 -7.15 -18.43 -5.71
N GLU A 247 -7.69 -19.54 -6.15
CA GLU A 247 -7.48 -20.07 -7.50
C GLU A 247 -8.03 -19.11 -8.57
N GLU A 248 -9.15 -18.43 -8.27
CA GLU A 248 -9.72 -17.43 -9.15
C GLU A 248 -8.76 -16.28 -9.42
N PHE A 249 -8.05 -15.80 -8.38
CA PHE A 249 -7.04 -14.75 -8.55
C PHE A 249 -5.84 -15.26 -9.36
N ARG A 250 -5.39 -16.50 -9.11
CA ARG A 250 -4.32 -17.14 -9.89
C ARG A 250 -4.66 -17.17 -11.39
N ILE A 251 -5.87 -17.61 -11.72
CA ILE A 251 -6.36 -17.66 -13.12
C ILE A 251 -6.34 -16.26 -13.75
N VAL A 252 -6.78 -15.23 -13.03
CA VAL A 252 -6.72 -13.85 -13.53
C VAL A 252 -5.28 -13.43 -13.83
N LEU A 253 -4.32 -13.75 -12.97
CA LEU A 253 -2.90 -13.43 -13.18
C LEU A 253 -2.33 -14.16 -14.41
N GLU A 254 -2.61 -15.44 -14.56
CA GLU A 254 -2.14 -16.25 -15.69
C GLU A 254 -2.69 -15.76 -17.04
N GLN A 255 -3.95 -15.33 -17.05
CA GLN A 255 -4.59 -14.83 -18.26
C GLN A 255 -4.23 -13.40 -18.62
N SER A 256 -3.64 -12.62 -17.71
CA SER A 256 -3.36 -11.21 -17.92
C SER A 256 -1.95 -11.00 -18.47
N LEU A 257 -1.82 -10.23 -19.55
CA LEU A 257 -0.52 -9.78 -20.09
C LEU A 257 0.10 -8.75 -19.16
N ALA A 258 -0.66 -7.71 -18.85
CA ALA A 258 -0.15 -6.56 -18.11
C ALA A 258 -1.13 -6.05 -17.05
N HIS A 259 -0.56 -5.52 -15.95
CA HIS A 259 -1.27 -4.81 -14.90
C HIS A 259 -1.15 -3.30 -15.16
N VAL A 260 -2.25 -2.67 -15.52
CA VAL A 260 -2.31 -1.22 -15.79
C VAL A 260 -2.72 -0.51 -14.52
N PHE A 261 -1.76 0.17 -13.89
CA PHE A 261 -1.93 0.78 -12.57
C PHE A 261 -1.39 2.21 -12.52
N PRO A 262 -2.11 3.20 -13.12
CA PRO A 262 -1.67 4.58 -13.20
C PRO A 262 -2.00 5.36 -11.92
N SER A 263 -1.53 4.87 -10.77
CA SER A 263 -1.68 5.55 -9.47
C SER A 263 -0.98 6.91 -9.47
N CYS A 264 -1.53 7.89 -8.76
CA CYS A 264 -0.92 9.22 -8.68
C CYS A 264 0.15 9.33 -7.57
N SER A 265 0.16 8.41 -6.60
CA SER A 265 1.18 8.33 -5.57
C SER A 265 1.17 6.95 -4.92
N GLU A 266 2.35 6.37 -4.74
CA GLU A 266 2.57 5.13 -3.99
C GLU A 266 3.94 5.21 -3.30
N ALA A 267 4.16 4.38 -2.27
CA ALA A 267 5.52 4.08 -1.83
C ALA A 267 6.06 2.89 -2.63
N GLY A 268 5.66 1.68 -2.28
CA GLY A 268 6.19 0.46 -2.89
C GLY A 268 5.20 -0.30 -3.78
N ALA A 269 3.95 0.17 -3.93
CA ALA A 269 2.92 -0.43 -4.79
C ALA A 269 2.86 -1.97 -4.73
N ALA A 270 2.58 -2.53 -3.54
CA ALA A 270 2.60 -3.98 -3.31
C ALA A 270 1.78 -4.78 -4.34
N ALA A 271 0.63 -4.25 -4.80
CA ALA A 271 -0.18 -4.87 -5.83
C ALA A 271 0.59 -5.07 -7.15
N VAL A 272 1.45 -4.11 -7.52
CA VAL A 272 2.31 -4.20 -8.71
C VAL A 272 3.38 -5.27 -8.51
N VAL A 273 4.05 -5.28 -7.36
CA VAL A 273 5.10 -6.27 -7.05
C VAL A 273 4.52 -7.70 -7.04
N GLU A 274 3.34 -7.89 -6.44
CA GLU A 274 2.66 -9.20 -6.41
C GLU A 274 2.32 -9.70 -7.83
N THR A 275 1.81 -8.83 -8.70
CA THR A 275 1.47 -9.22 -10.08
C THR A 275 2.71 -9.45 -10.93
N MET A 276 3.79 -8.65 -10.74
CA MET A 276 5.08 -8.88 -11.41
C MET A 276 5.68 -10.24 -11.05
N ALA A 277 5.64 -10.62 -9.76
CA ALA A 277 6.11 -11.93 -9.31
C ALA A 277 5.39 -13.09 -10.01
N ALA A 278 4.12 -12.89 -10.40
CA ALA A 278 3.31 -13.83 -11.17
C ALA A 278 3.40 -13.66 -12.70
N GLY A 279 4.41 -12.98 -13.21
CA GLY A 279 4.65 -12.86 -14.66
C GLY A 279 3.70 -11.90 -15.38
N VAL A 280 3.12 -10.92 -14.68
CA VAL A 280 2.29 -9.88 -15.29
C VAL A 280 3.12 -8.61 -15.47
N ILE A 281 3.14 -8.06 -16.69
CA ILE A 281 3.94 -6.89 -17.02
C ILE A 281 3.34 -5.63 -16.38
N PRO A 282 4.11 -4.84 -15.61
CA PRO A 282 3.58 -3.62 -15.02
C PRO A 282 3.51 -2.49 -16.05
N VAL A 283 2.37 -1.80 -16.12
CA VAL A 283 2.18 -0.53 -16.83
C VAL A 283 1.76 0.50 -15.77
N VAL A 284 2.70 1.29 -15.35
CA VAL A 284 2.55 2.22 -14.21
C VAL A 284 2.93 3.64 -14.60
N THR A 285 2.51 4.63 -13.82
CA THR A 285 3.00 6.00 -13.94
C THR A 285 4.46 6.08 -13.49
N TYR A 286 5.19 6.92 -14.20
CA TYR A 286 6.57 7.28 -13.84
C TYR A 286 6.57 8.32 -12.72
#